data_6ef9c82a7d1b64c8e49d20da186dfaf2
#
_entry.id   6ef9c82a7d1b64c8e49d20da186dfaf2
#
_cell.length_a   1.000
_cell.length_b   1.000
_cell.length_c   1.000
_cell.angle_alpha   90.00
_cell.angle_beta   90.00
_cell.angle_gamma   90.00
#
_symmetry.space_group_name_H-M   'P 1'
#
loop_
_entity.id
_entity.type
_entity.pdbx_description
1 polymer ?
#
loop_
_entity_poly.entity_id
_entity_poly.type
_entity_poly.pdbx_seq_one_letter_code
_entity_poly.pdbx_strand_id
1 'polypeptide(L)'
;ISFRNGKSHIDQSLCVKCGRCVNSCPYSAIVKTERPCAAACGMGAIHSDEHGRAEIDYDKCVSCGMCLVNCPFGAIVDKGQIFQLIQSIKRGDEVIAIVAPAFINQFPGMTPSKLKEAMRQLGFADVAEVAIGADLCTIDEAKDFMEEVPAKIPFMGTSCCPAWSVMAKKLFPQQAECISMAMTPMVLTARLLKKEKPEARICFVGPCAAKKLEASRRSVRSEVDFVLTFEELMGLFEAKEVDFASLPNNPEDAFDSASADARGFAASGGVAQAVVNAIKKMDPDREVKVMSAQGLADCKKMMMMAKAGKYNGYLLEGMACPGGCIAGAGTLADPAKSAMMLTKYKNEATMKVATETPYQDSLDLLKY
;
A
#
# COMPACT_ATOMS: atom_id res chain seq x y z
N ILE A 1 14.79 37.36 13.36
CA ILE A 1 15.93 37.02 14.23
C ILE A 1 16.46 38.29 14.83
N SER A 2 16.59 38.32 16.13
CA SER A 2 17.19 39.43 16.89
C SER A 2 18.40 38.92 17.68
N PHE A 3 19.32 39.85 18.04
CA PHE A 3 20.46 39.54 18.86
C PHE A 3 20.28 40.22 20.21
N ARG A 4 20.24 39.46 21.31
CA ARG A 4 20.03 39.98 22.67
C ARG A 4 20.95 39.24 23.64
N ASN A 5 21.62 39.95 24.51
CA ASN A 5 22.50 39.41 25.55
C ASN A 5 23.54 38.41 25.01
N GLY A 6 24.17 38.73 23.89
CA GLY A 6 25.18 37.88 23.28
C GLY A 6 24.66 36.61 22.56
N LYS A 7 23.32 36.48 22.40
CA LYS A 7 22.71 35.30 21.78
C LYS A 7 21.72 35.68 20.67
N SER A 8 21.67 34.87 19.62
CA SER A 8 20.62 34.98 18.60
C SER A 8 19.30 34.45 19.15
N HIS A 9 18.23 35.20 18.96
CA HIS A 9 16.89 34.83 19.39
C HIS A 9 15.96 34.85 18.17
N ILE A 10 15.22 33.74 17.96
CA ILE A 10 14.21 33.60 16.90
C ILE A 10 12.83 33.75 17.57
N ASP A 11 12.13 34.82 17.25
CA ASP A 11 10.75 34.99 17.67
C ASP A 11 9.87 34.02 16.89
N GLN A 12 9.31 33.05 17.60
CA GLN A 12 8.51 31.98 17.00
C GLN A 12 7.16 32.50 16.47
N SER A 13 6.65 33.60 16.99
CA SER A 13 5.41 34.23 16.54
C SER A 13 5.56 34.90 15.17
N LEU A 14 6.77 35.38 14.86
CA LEU A 14 7.12 36.04 13.60
C LEU A 14 7.83 35.12 12.62
N CYS A 15 8.17 33.92 13.04
CA CYS A 15 8.94 32.96 12.24
C CYS A 15 8.05 32.24 11.22
N VAL A 16 8.28 32.45 9.93
CA VAL A 16 7.60 31.77 8.82
C VAL A 16 8.17 30.36 8.52
N LYS A 17 9.06 29.84 9.37
CA LYS A 17 9.68 28.51 9.27
C LYS A 17 10.34 28.18 7.93
N CYS A 18 10.81 29.18 7.18
CA CYS A 18 11.40 29.02 5.85
C CYS A 18 12.77 28.30 5.81
N GLY A 19 13.43 28.13 6.96
CA GLY A 19 14.73 27.44 7.06
C GLY A 19 15.95 28.25 6.59
N ARG A 20 15.81 29.45 6.03
CA ARG A 20 16.96 30.25 5.50
C ARG A 20 18.04 30.47 6.55
N CYS A 21 17.66 30.77 7.79
CA CYS A 21 18.62 30.97 8.88
C CYS A 21 19.43 29.71 9.22
N VAL A 22 18.83 28.53 9.11
CA VAL A 22 19.50 27.23 9.31
C VAL A 22 20.57 27.05 8.25
N ASN A 23 20.21 27.24 6.99
CA ASN A 23 21.09 27.04 5.84
C ASN A 23 22.22 28.10 5.76
N SER A 24 21.99 29.30 6.32
CA SER A 24 22.94 30.43 6.29
C SER A 24 23.86 30.49 7.52
N CYS A 25 23.64 29.62 8.53
CA CYS A 25 24.44 29.66 9.74
C CYS A 25 25.75 28.85 9.55
N PRO A 26 26.94 29.49 9.45
CA PRO A 26 28.18 28.77 9.22
C PRO A 26 28.61 27.91 10.40
N TYR A 27 28.03 28.15 11.58
CA TYR A 27 28.32 27.44 12.83
C TYR A 27 27.33 26.31 13.13
N SER A 28 26.34 26.06 12.24
CA SER A 28 25.23 25.10 12.49
C SER A 28 24.53 25.30 13.86
N ALA A 29 24.56 26.55 14.38
CA ALA A 29 24.02 26.89 15.69
C ALA A 29 22.49 27.07 15.70
N ILE A 30 21.85 27.06 14.53
CA ILE A 30 20.41 27.15 14.37
C ILE A 30 19.91 25.81 13.89
N VAL A 31 19.07 25.15 14.69
CA VAL A 31 18.49 23.87 14.37
C VAL A 31 16.97 24.01 14.14
N LYS A 32 16.46 23.27 13.19
CA LYS A 32 15.02 23.11 13.02
C LYS A 32 14.56 21.95 13.90
N THR A 33 13.82 22.25 14.94
CA THR A 33 13.18 21.23 15.77
C THR A 33 11.82 20.91 15.16
N GLU A 34 11.72 19.74 14.56
CA GLU A 34 10.47 19.20 14.01
C GLU A 34 10.34 17.75 14.47
N ARG A 35 9.13 17.36 14.84
CA ARG A 35 8.88 15.95 15.21
C ARG A 35 9.10 15.06 13.99
N PRO A 36 9.81 13.92 14.10
CA PRO A 36 10.01 13.01 12.97
C PRO A 36 8.69 12.59 12.31
N CYS A 37 7.64 12.35 13.11
CA CYS A 37 6.32 12.00 12.60
C CYS A 37 5.66 13.14 11.80
N ALA A 38 5.85 14.39 12.19
CA ALA A 38 5.33 15.56 11.46
C ALA A 38 6.13 15.81 10.17
N ALA A 39 7.46 15.69 10.24
CA ALA A 39 8.34 15.82 9.07
C ALA A 39 8.05 14.76 8.00
N ALA A 40 7.76 13.52 8.43
CA ALA A 40 7.40 12.43 7.53
C ALA A 40 5.97 12.49 6.98
N CYS A 41 5.11 13.37 7.54
CA CYS A 41 3.71 13.44 7.14
C CYS A 41 3.53 14.24 5.85
N GLY A 42 3.45 13.56 4.69
CA GLY A 42 3.19 14.20 3.40
C GLY A 42 1.86 14.94 3.28
N MET A 43 0.93 14.74 4.25
CA MET A 43 -0.35 15.44 4.35
C MET A 43 -0.32 16.66 5.26
N GLY A 44 0.75 16.84 6.06
CA GLY A 44 0.79 17.88 7.09
C GLY A 44 -0.30 17.70 8.15
N ALA A 45 -0.68 16.46 8.44
CA ALA A 45 -1.76 16.12 9.35
C ALA A 45 -1.33 16.02 10.83
N ILE A 46 -0.04 16.23 11.14
CA ILE A 46 0.47 16.12 12.50
C ILE A 46 0.99 17.46 12.97
N HIS A 47 0.47 17.92 14.09
CA HIS A 47 0.87 19.16 14.75
C HIS A 47 1.05 18.95 16.24
N SER A 48 1.43 20.01 16.98
CA SER A 48 1.48 19.99 18.44
C SER A 48 0.19 20.58 19.00
N ASP A 49 -0.38 19.93 20.01
CA ASP A 49 -1.46 20.48 20.82
C ASP A 49 -0.95 21.60 21.75
N GLU A 50 -1.83 22.17 22.56
CA GLU A 50 -1.52 23.23 23.54
C GLU A 50 -0.51 22.79 24.62
N HIS A 51 -0.41 21.50 24.88
CA HIS A 51 0.55 20.91 25.81
C HIS A 51 1.85 20.44 25.13
N GLY A 52 2.03 20.72 23.85
CA GLY A 52 3.19 20.31 23.07
C GLY A 52 3.20 18.82 22.72
N ARG A 53 2.10 18.06 22.83
CA ARG A 53 1.99 16.65 22.41
C ARG A 53 1.65 16.55 20.93
N ALA A 54 1.98 15.43 20.30
CA ALA A 54 1.60 15.19 18.90
C ALA A 54 0.09 14.92 18.80
N GLU A 55 -0.57 15.66 17.92
CA GLU A 55 -1.97 15.48 17.58
C GLU A 55 -2.14 15.24 16.10
N ILE A 56 -3.02 14.30 15.73
CA ILE A 56 -3.30 13.91 14.34
C ILE A 56 -4.63 14.51 13.92
N ASP A 57 -4.60 15.37 12.91
CA ASP A 57 -5.78 15.85 12.21
C ASP A 57 -6.32 14.74 11.30
N TYR A 58 -7.36 14.04 11.74
CA TYR A 58 -7.95 12.92 11.01
C TYR A 58 -8.69 13.35 9.73
N ASP A 59 -9.08 14.62 9.62
CA ASP A 59 -9.68 15.13 8.38
C ASP A 59 -8.65 15.24 7.26
N LYS A 60 -7.38 15.47 7.61
CA LYS A 60 -6.27 15.46 6.66
C LYS A 60 -5.63 14.09 6.51
N CYS A 61 -5.62 13.29 7.56
CA CYS A 61 -4.95 12.00 7.57
C CYS A 61 -5.49 11.04 6.51
N VAL A 62 -4.58 10.30 5.86
CA VAL A 62 -4.89 9.24 4.87
C VAL A 62 -4.43 7.86 5.33
N SER A 63 -4.07 7.72 6.60
CA SER A 63 -3.64 6.48 7.25
C SER A 63 -2.46 5.78 6.56
N CYS A 64 -1.57 6.52 5.90
CA CYS A 64 -0.43 5.93 5.17
C CYS A 64 0.60 5.22 6.08
N GLY A 65 0.60 5.49 7.39
CA GLY A 65 1.49 4.85 8.36
C GLY A 65 2.92 5.42 8.43
N MET A 66 3.28 6.44 7.63
CA MET A 66 4.66 6.96 7.65
C MET A 66 5.05 7.58 8.99
N CYS A 67 4.10 8.03 9.78
CA CYS A 67 4.34 8.49 11.15
C CYS A 67 4.69 7.35 12.12
N LEU A 68 4.21 6.12 11.88
CA LEU A 68 4.58 4.92 12.64
C LEU A 68 6.06 4.61 12.43
N VAL A 69 6.47 4.50 11.15
CA VAL A 69 7.85 4.18 10.75
C VAL A 69 8.87 5.18 11.28
N ASN A 70 8.50 6.47 11.32
CA ASN A 70 9.41 7.55 11.68
C ASN A 70 9.33 7.93 13.17
N CYS A 71 8.57 7.21 13.99
CA CYS A 71 8.51 7.47 15.44
C CYS A 71 9.57 6.63 16.18
N PRO A 72 10.68 7.22 16.67
CA PRO A 72 11.73 6.45 17.34
C PRO A 72 11.30 5.92 18.71
N PHE A 73 10.12 6.34 19.21
CA PHE A 73 9.61 5.99 20.53
C PHE A 73 8.44 4.99 20.48
N GLY A 74 7.99 4.56 19.29
CA GLY A 74 6.80 3.74 19.16
C GLY A 74 5.52 4.40 19.75
N ALA A 75 5.48 5.73 19.81
CA ALA A 75 4.37 6.47 20.44
C ALA A 75 3.12 6.57 19.56
N ILE A 76 3.22 6.18 18.31
CA ILE A 76 2.09 6.12 17.37
C ILE A 76 1.93 4.67 16.97
N VAL A 77 0.73 4.15 17.18
CA VAL A 77 0.36 2.78 16.83
C VAL A 77 -0.89 2.81 15.94
N ASP A 78 -1.06 1.78 15.14
CA ASP A 78 -2.29 1.58 14.39
C ASP A 78 -3.33 0.77 15.20
N LYS A 79 -4.52 0.63 14.68
CA LYS A 79 -5.57 -0.17 15.32
C LYS A 79 -5.37 -1.65 14.95
N GLY A 80 -4.75 -2.42 15.84
CA GLY A 80 -4.55 -3.86 15.69
C GLY A 80 -5.88 -4.64 15.74
N GLN A 81 -5.93 -5.76 15.00
CA GLN A 81 -7.07 -6.68 14.96
C GLN A 81 -6.69 -8.12 15.37
N ILE A 82 -5.51 -8.28 15.97
CA ILE A 82 -4.97 -9.59 16.40
C ILE A 82 -5.95 -10.30 17.36
N PHE A 83 -6.48 -9.57 18.34
CA PHE A 83 -7.39 -10.15 19.31
C PHE A 83 -8.66 -10.72 18.66
N GLN A 84 -9.28 -9.93 17.76
CA GLN A 84 -10.49 -10.34 17.06
C GLN A 84 -10.23 -11.56 16.16
N LEU A 85 -9.09 -11.59 15.47
CA LEU A 85 -8.67 -12.73 14.67
C LEU A 85 -8.48 -13.99 15.51
N ILE A 86 -7.75 -13.91 16.63
CA ILE A 86 -7.54 -15.04 17.53
C ILE A 86 -8.89 -15.56 18.07
N GLN A 87 -9.81 -14.67 18.42
CA GLN A 87 -11.15 -15.06 18.86
C GLN A 87 -11.94 -15.78 17.77
N SER A 88 -11.84 -15.33 16.51
CA SER A 88 -12.49 -15.96 15.37
C SER A 88 -11.95 -17.39 15.15
N ILE A 89 -10.64 -17.56 15.11
CA ILE A 89 -9.99 -18.88 14.99
C ILE A 89 -10.37 -19.80 16.14
N LYS A 90 -10.37 -19.29 17.39
CA LYS A 90 -10.75 -20.11 18.58
C LYS A 90 -12.21 -20.53 18.60
N ARG A 91 -13.11 -19.79 17.97
CA ARG A 91 -14.51 -20.19 17.80
C ARG A 91 -14.71 -21.25 16.73
N GLY A 92 -13.68 -21.55 15.93
CA GLY A 92 -13.76 -22.49 14.83
C GLY A 92 -14.26 -21.88 13.52
N ASP A 93 -14.25 -20.52 13.40
CA ASP A 93 -14.55 -19.88 12.12
C ASP A 93 -13.52 -20.31 11.08
N GLU A 94 -13.95 -20.59 9.83
CA GLU A 94 -13.04 -20.82 8.71
C GLU A 94 -12.37 -19.50 8.33
N VAL A 95 -11.12 -19.28 8.75
CA VAL A 95 -10.39 -18.05 8.43
C VAL A 95 -9.41 -18.31 7.30
N ILE A 96 -9.57 -17.58 6.19
CA ILE A 96 -8.67 -17.64 5.03
C ILE A 96 -7.78 -16.38 5.03
N ALA A 97 -6.48 -16.59 4.94
CA ALA A 97 -5.56 -15.48 4.77
C ALA A 97 -5.39 -15.13 3.28
N ILE A 98 -5.38 -13.82 2.98
CA ILE A 98 -4.97 -13.31 1.69
C ILE A 98 -3.70 -12.47 1.87
N VAL A 99 -2.60 -12.87 1.23
CA VAL A 99 -1.27 -12.33 1.52
C VAL A 99 -0.79 -11.45 0.37
N ALA A 100 -0.37 -10.22 0.70
CA ALA A 100 0.19 -9.28 -0.28
C ALA A 100 1.55 -9.79 -0.81
N PRO A 101 1.88 -9.63 -2.11
CA PRO A 101 3.13 -10.13 -2.69
C PRO A 101 4.38 -9.50 -2.07
N ALA A 102 4.25 -8.40 -1.35
CA ALA A 102 5.31 -7.79 -0.54
C ALA A 102 5.78 -8.68 0.64
N PHE A 103 5.17 -9.84 0.89
CA PHE A 103 5.59 -10.79 1.93
C PHE A 103 7.00 -11.35 1.70
N ILE A 104 7.44 -11.33 0.46
CA ILE A 104 8.77 -11.83 0.07
C ILE A 104 9.85 -11.10 0.86
N ASN A 105 10.75 -11.88 1.48
CA ASN A 105 11.84 -11.41 2.33
C ASN A 105 11.41 -10.79 3.69
N GLN A 106 10.13 -10.84 4.06
CA GLN A 106 9.70 -10.28 5.36
C GLN A 106 10.03 -11.22 6.53
N PHE A 107 10.05 -12.52 6.31
CA PHE A 107 10.32 -13.52 7.35
C PHE A 107 11.58 -14.32 7.00
N PRO A 108 12.47 -14.59 7.97
CA PRO A 108 13.74 -15.28 7.72
C PRO A 108 13.54 -16.66 7.09
N GLY A 109 14.16 -16.91 5.93
CA GLY A 109 14.12 -18.21 5.25
C GLY A 109 12.74 -18.66 4.75
N MET A 110 11.76 -17.75 4.73
CA MET A 110 10.39 -18.04 4.33
C MET A 110 10.26 -18.15 2.80
N THR A 111 9.73 -19.26 2.34
CA THR A 111 9.24 -19.45 0.96
C THR A 111 7.72 -19.37 0.93
N PRO A 112 7.08 -19.26 -0.27
CA PRO A 112 5.62 -19.27 -0.36
C PRO A 112 4.97 -20.51 0.27
N SER A 113 5.55 -21.68 0.07
CA SER A 113 5.09 -22.94 0.66
C SER A 113 5.24 -22.95 2.19
N LYS A 114 6.41 -22.57 2.72
CA LYS A 114 6.62 -22.44 4.17
C LYS A 114 5.67 -21.43 4.82
N LEU A 115 5.35 -20.33 4.13
CA LEU A 115 4.39 -19.35 4.64
C LEU A 115 3.00 -19.97 4.80
N LYS A 116 2.53 -20.73 3.81
CA LYS A 116 1.24 -21.44 3.93
C LYS A 116 1.22 -22.36 5.14
N GLU A 117 2.28 -23.13 5.34
CA GLU A 117 2.37 -24.04 6.49
C GLU A 117 2.45 -23.30 7.83
N ALA A 118 3.25 -22.24 7.93
CA ALA A 118 3.32 -21.40 9.12
C ALA A 118 1.94 -20.81 9.47
N MET A 119 1.20 -20.36 8.48
CA MET A 119 -0.16 -19.82 8.66
C MET A 119 -1.15 -20.90 9.11
N ARG A 120 -1.05 -22.14 8.58
CA ARG A 120 -1.85 -23.28 9.05
C ARG A 120 -1.59 -23.58 10.53
N GLN A 121 -0.35 -23.50 10.99
CA GLN A 121 0.01 -23.67 12.40
C GLN A 121 -0.59 -22.57 13.30
N LEU A 122 -0.84 -21.37 12.78
CA LEU A 122 -1.59 -20.33 13.47
C LEU A 122 -3.10 -20.59 13.53
N GLY A 123 -3.61 -21.54 12.73
CA GLY A 123 -5.03 -21.90 12.65
C GLY A 123 -5.78 -21.30 11.46
N PHE A 124 -5.09 -20.74 10.47
CA PHE A 124 -5.74 -20.38 9.21
C PHE A 124 -6.12 -21.63 8.42
N ALA A 125 -7.32 -21.63 7.86
CA ALA A 125 -7.84 -22.75 7.06
C ALA A 125 -7.19 -22.84 5.68
N ASP A 126 -6.88 -21.69 5.09
CA ASP A 126 -6.23 -21.61 3.77
C ASP A 126 -5.47 -20.28 3.61
N VAL A 127 -4.62 -20.22 2.58
CA VAL A 127 -3.80 -19.02 2.25
C VAL A 127 -3.77 -18.81 0.75
N ALA A 128 -4.23 -17.65 0.29
CA ALA A 128 -4.18 -17.23 -1.11
C ALA A 128 -3.30 -16.00 -1.31
N GLU A 129 -2.77 -15.80 -2.52
CA GLU A 129 -2.03 -14.56 -2.84
C GLU A 129 -2.97 -13.46 -3.34
N VAL A 130 -2.77 -12.23 -2.82
CA VAL A 130 -3.53 -11.03 -3.25
C VAL A 130 -3.23 -10.64 -4.69
N ALA A 131 -2.14 -11.16 -5.25
CA ALA A 131 -1.79 -10.93 -6.64
C ALA A 131 -2.88 -11.43 -7.63
N ILE A 132 -3.72 -12.40 -7.26
CA ILE A 132 -4.90 -12.81 -8.05
C ILE A 132 -5.83 -11.59 -8.28
N GLY A 133 -6.13 -10.85 -7.23
CA GLY A 133 -6.93 -9.62 -7.35
C GLY A 133 -6.19 -8.49 -8.05
N ALA A 134 -4.85 -8.51 -8.08
CA ALA A 134 -4.06 -7.54 -8.82
C ALA A 134 -4.17 -7.77 -10.34
N ASP A 135 -4.25 -9.01 -10.80
CA ASP A 135 -4.57 -9.33 -12.19
C ASP A 135 -5.93 -8.77 -12.60
N LEU A 136 -6.95 -9.00 -11.77
CA LEU A 136 -8.30 -8.48 -12.02
C LEU A 136 -8.35 -6.95 -12.01
N CYS A 137 -7.67 -6.31 -11.05
CA CYS A 137 -7.54 -4.85 -10.98
C CYS A 137 -6.86 -4.28 -12.23
N THR A 138 -5.79 -4.94 -12.71
CA THR A 138 -5.07 -4.55 -13.91
C THR A 138 -5.96 -4.58 -15.15
N ILE A 139 -6.76 -5.63 -15.31
CA ILE A 139 -7.68 -5.78 -16.46
C ILE A 139 -8.76 -4.69 -16.42
N ASP A 140 -9.29 -4.39 -15.24
CA ASP A 140 -10.29 -3.35 -15.04
C ASP A 140 -9.73 -1.97 -15.37
N GLU A 141 -8.59 -1.60 -14.78
CA GLU A 141 -7.92 -0.32 -15.06
C GLU A 141 -7.46 -0.20 -16.52
N ALA A 142 -7.05 -1.29 -17.17
CA ALA A 142 -6.69 -1.28 -18.58
C ALA A 142 -7.89 -0.97 -19.48
N LYS A 143 -9.04 -1.60 -19.23
CA LYS A 143 -10.29 -1.33 -19.95
C LYS A 143 -10.74 0.11 -19.75
N ASP A 144 -10.80 0.58 -18.51
CA ASP A 144 -11.19 1.95 -18.17
C ASP A 144 -10.26 2.97 -18.84
N PHE A 145 -8.94 2.75 -18.80
CA PHE A 145 -7.98 3.64 -19.46
C PHE A 145 -8.21 3.74 -20.96
N MET A 146 -8.41 2.62 -21.63
CA MET A 146 -8.64 2.60 -23.10
C MET A 146 -9.96 3.30 -23.48
N GLU A 147 -11.00 3.16 -22.66
CA GLU A 147 -12.30 3.75 -22.92
C GLU A 147 -12.37 5.25 -22.56
N GLU A 148 -11.69 5.65 -21.49
CA GLU A 148 -11.89 6.97 -20.91
C GLU A 148 -10.81 7.98 -21.26
N VAL A 149 -9.56 7.56 -21.47
CA VAL A 149 -8.42 8.47 -21.67
C VAL A 149 -8.02 8.55 -23.13
N PRO A 150 -7.92 9.73 -23.71
CA PRO A 150 -8.20 11.07 -23.17
C PRO A 150 -9.63 11.54 -23.47
N ALA A 151 -10.52 10.68 -23.96
CA ALA A 151 -11.83 11.06 -24.53
C ALA A 151 -12.81 11.64 -23.49
N LYS A 152 -12.85 11.05 -22.29
CA LYS A 152 -13.76 11.46 -21.20
C LYS A 152 -13.01 12.19 -20.08
N ILE A 153 -11.83 11.71 -19.73
CA ILE A 153 -10.97 12.29 -18.68
C ILE A 153 -9.56 12.58 -19.23
N PRO A 154 -8.91 13.64 -18.79
CA PRO A 154 -7.61 14.04 -19.33
C PRO A 154 -6.47 13.06 -19.01
N PHE A 155 -6.53 12.37 -17.88
CA PHE A 155 -5.58 11.35 -17.43
C PHE A 155 -6.27 10.38 -16.48
N MET A 156 -5.69 9.23 -16.23
CA MET A 156 -6.19 8.30 -15.22
C MET A 156 -5.13 8.03 -14.15
N GLY A 157 -5.50 8.17 -12.89
CA GLY A 157 -4.69 7.73 -11.74
C GLY A 157 -5.11 6.34 -11.27
N THR A 158 -4.15 5.48 -10.94
CA THR A 158 -4.43 4.11 -10.45
C THR A 158 -5.12 4.12 -9.09
N SER A 159 -5.84 3.05 -8.74
CA SER A 159 -6.65 2.95 -7.51
C SER A 159 -5.99 2.15 -6.38
N CYS A 160 -5.02 1.27 -6.67
CA CYS A 160 -4.57 0.19 -5.78
C CYS A 160 -3.98 0.65 -4.43
N CYS A 161 -3.40 1.85 -4.35
CA CYS A 161 -2.89 2.44 -3.10
C CYS A 161 -3.94 3.34 -2.45
N PRO A 162 -4.63 2.92 -1.36
CA PRO A 162 -5.72 3.69 -0.77
C PRO A 162 -5.26 5.03 -0.18
N ALA A 163 -4.03 5.13 0.33
CA ALA A 163 -3.51 6.40 0.84
C ALA A 163 -3.27 7.42 -0.28
N TRP A 164 -2.78 6.98 -1.43
CA TRP A 164 -2.64 7.80 -2.63
C TRP A 164 -4.00 8.27 -3.16
N SER A 165 -4.92 7.33 -3.43
CA SER A 165 -6.23 7.66 -4.02
C SER A 165 -7.04 8.59 -3.12
N VAL A 166 -7.00 8.38 -1.80
CA VAL A 166 -7.66 9.26 -0.83
C VAL A 166 -7.00 10.64 -0.79
N MET A 167 -5.65 10.73 -0.83
CA MET A 167 -4.94 12.01 -0.91
C MET A 167 -5.34 12.76 -2.16
N ALA A 168 -5.34 12.11 -3.33
CA ALA A 168 -5.70 12.72 -4.59
C ALA A 168 -7.14 13.29 -4.54
N LYS A 169 -8.11 12.49 -4.11
CA LYS A 169 -9.51 12.91 -4.00
C LYS A 169 -9.73 14.03 -2.96
N LYS A 170 -9.01 14.00 -1.82
CA LYS A 170 -9.12 15.05 -0.79
C LYS A 170 -8.50 16.38 -1.23
N LEU A 171 -7.31 16.37 -1.82
CA LEU A 171 -6.57 17.59 -2.16
C LEU A 171 -6.89 18.15 -3.54
N PHE A 172 -7.41 17.31 -4.43
CA PHE A 172 -7.75 17.65 -5.81
C PHE A 172 -9.17 17.18 -6.17
N PRO A 173 -10.22 17.69 -5.47
CA PRO A 173 -11.60 17.21 -5.67
C PRO A 173 -12.11 17.40 -7.10
N GLN A 174 -11.60 18.39 -7.84
CA GLN A 174 -11.95 18.61 -9.24
C GLN A 174 -11.40 17.54 -10.20
N GLN A 175 -10.37 16.82 -9.79
CA GLN A 175 -9.76 15.70 -10.52
C GLN A 175 -10.10 14.34 -9.87
N ALA A 176 -11.07 14.29 -8.97
CA ALA A 176 -11.43 13.06 -8.26
C ALA A 176 -11.92 11.95 -9.20
N GLU A 177 -12.62 12.33 -10.26
CA GLU A 177 -13.10 11.42 -11.32
C GLU A 177 -11.96 10.85 -12.20
N CYS A 178 -10.79 11.52 -12.23
CA CYS A 178 -9.63 11.00 -12.93
C CYS A 178 -8.91 9.88 -12.15
N ILE A 179 -9.31 9.61 -10.90
CA ILE A 179 -8.75 8.51 -10.12
C ILE A 179 -9.64 7.28 -10.31
N SER A 180 -9.05 6.22 -10.86
CA SER A 180 -9.74 4.96 -11.15
C SER A 180 -10.66 4.52 -10.00
N MET A 181 -11.81 4.01 -10.35
CA MET A 181 -12.76 3.41 -9.42
C MET A 181 -12.66 1.89 -9.36
N ALA A 182 -11.70 1.30 -10.08
CA ALA A 182 -11.41 -0.11 -9.99
C ALA A 182 -11.16 -0.53 -8.53
N MET A 183 -11.70 -1.66 -8.15
CA MET A 183 -11.51 -2.19 -6.81
C MET A 183 -10.06 -2.61 -6.61
N THR A 184 -9.54 -2.41 -5.40
CA THR A 184 -8.16 -2.76 -5.10
C THR A 184 -7.95 -4.29 -5.08
N PRO A 185 -6.72 -4.77 -5.30
CA PRO A 185 -6.40 -6.20 -5.26
C PRO A 185 -6.90 -6.91 -3.99
N MET A 186 -6.79 -6.27 -2.83
CA MET A 186 -7.30 -6.80 -1.57
C MET A 186 -8.81 -7.08 -1.64
N VAL A 187 -9.58 -6.12 -2.13
CA VAL A 187 -11.05 -6.24 -2.21
C VAL A 187 -11.46 -7.30 -3.22
N LEU A 188 -10.83 -7.30 -4.41
CA LEU A 188 -11.14 -8.28 -5.47
C LEU A 188 -10.82 -9.70 -5.03
N THR A 189 -9.67 -9.93 -4.40
CA THR A 189 -9.33 -11.27 -3.87
C THR A 189 -10.31 -11.71 -2.78
N ALA A 190 -10.65 -10.81 -1.85
CA ALA A 190 -11.60 -11.14 -0.78
C ALA A 190 -12.98 -11.51 -1.34
N ARG A 191 -13.52 -10.71 -2.28
CA ARG A 191 -14.80 -10.99 -2.93
C ARG A 191 -14.80 -12.28 -3.73
N LEU A 192 -13.69 -12.57 -4.45
CA LEU A 192 -13.54 -13.82 -5.19
C LEU A 192 -13.66 -15.03 -4.26
N LEU A 193 -12.92 -15.01 -3.15
CA LEU A 193 -12.97 -16.09 -2.16
C LEU A 193 -14.33 -16.19 -1.45
N LYS A 194 -14.96 -15.07 -1.12
CA LYS A 194 -16.31 -15.05 -0.52
C LYS A 194 -17.38 -15.61 -1.46
N LYS A 195 -17.21 -15.48 -2.77
CA LYS A 195 -18.10 -16.08 -3.75
C LYS A 195 -18.04 -17.62 -3.71
N GLU A 196 -16.85 -18.17 -3.51
CA GLU A 196 -16.65 -19.62 -3.39
C GLU A 196 -16.99 -20.14 -1.99
N LYS A 197 -16.64 -19.37 -0.96
CA LYS A 197 -16.81 -19.70 0.47
C LYS A 197 -17.48 -18.53 1.23
N PRO A 198 -18.80 -18.36 1.12
CA PRO A 198 -19.51 -17.18 1.66
C PRO A 198 -19.36 -17.00 3.18
N GLU A 199 -19.25 -18.08 3.92
CA GLU A 199 -19.16 -18.07 5.39
C GLU A 199 -17.71 -17.88 5.91
N ALA A 200 -16.70 -18.05 5.05
CA ALA A 200 -15.31 -17.89 5.45
C ALA A 200 -15.01 -16.46 5.89
N ARG A 201 -14.18 -16.30 6.92
CA ARG A 201 -13.61 -15.01 7.33
C ARG A 201 -12.34 -14.72 6.55
N ILE A 202 -12.22 -13.51 6.02
CA ILE A 202 -11.06 -13.12 5.24
C ILE A 202 -10.12 -12.25 6.08
N CYS A 203 -8.87 -12.67 6.19
CA CYS A 203 -7.80 -11.92 6.83
C CYS A 203 -6.78 -11.46 5.79
N PHE A 204 -6.71 -10.15 5.53
CA PHE A 204 -5.63 -9.61 4.71
C PHE A 204 -4.35 -9.50 5.54
N VAL A 205 -3.25 -9.98 4.98
CA VAL A 205 -1.90 -9.86 5.55
C VAL A 205 -1.01 -9.09 4.58
N GLY A 206 -0.48 -7.95 5.03
CA GLY A 206 0.32 -7.14 4.13
C GLY A 206 1.07 -5.99 4.81
N PRO A 207 1.78 -5.16 4.06
CA PRO A 207 2.67 -4.13 4.60
C PRO A 207 1.96 -2.83 5.02
N CYS A 208 0.62 -2.76 4.96
CA CYS A 208 -0.05 -1.47 4.75
C CYS A 208 -1.04 -1.11 5.85
N ALA A 209 -0.75 -0.04 6.61
CA ALA A 209 -1.69 0.52 7.59
C ALA A 209 -2.97 1.11 6.93
N ALA A 210 -2.86 1.68 5.71
CA ALA A 210 -4.01 2.25 5.00
C ALA A 210 -5.05 1.19 4.58
N LYS A 211 -4.66 -0.08 4.43
CA LYS A 211 -5.58 -1.19 4.16
C LYS A 211 -6.53 -1.46 5.33
N LYS A 212 -6.12 -1.18 6.59
CA LYS A 212 -7.02 -1.23 7.76
C LYS A 212 -8.17 -0.23 7.63
N LEU A 213 -7.88 1.00 7.17
CA LEU A 213 -8.90 2.00 6.91
C LEU A 213 -9.79 1.61 5.72
N GLU A 214 -9.20 1.11 4.63
CA GLU A 214 -9.95 0.67 3.46
C GLU A 214 -10.93 -0.45 3.80
N ALA A 215 -10.47 -1.48 4.50
CA ALA A 215 -11.31 -2.60 4.93
C ALA A 215 -12.47 -2.16 5.83
N SER A 216 -12.27 -1.13 6.67
CA SER A 216 -13.30 -0.63 7.60
C SER A 216 -14.36 0.28 6.96
N ARG A 217 -14.14 0.76 5.73
CA ARG A 217 -15.07 1.67 5.04
C ARG A 217 -16.29 0.94 4.52
N ARG A 218 -17.47 1.25 5.04
CA ARG A 218 -18.74 0.69 4.58
C ARG A 218 -18.99 0.89 3.07
N SER A 219 -18.55 2.01 2.51
CA SER A 219 -18.69 2.31 1.08
C SER A 219 -17.87 1.40 0.17
N VAL A 220 -16.79 0.79 0.69
CA VAL A 220 -15.93 -0.12 -0.08
C VAL A 220 -16.53 -1.53 -0.15
N ARG A 221 -17.26 -1.97 0.89
CA ARG A 221 -17.77 -3.35 1.00
C ARG A 221 -16.69 -4.37 0.69
N SER A 222 -15.60 -4.29 1.46
CA SER A 222 -14.35 -4.98 1.12
C SER A 222 -14.42 -6.50 1.22
N GLU A 223 -15.38 -7.04 1.99
CA GLU A 223 -15.46 -8.46 2.38
C GLU A 223 -14.22 -8.96 3.15
N VAL A 224 -13.42 -8.03 3.68
CA VAL A 224 -12.26 -8.31 4.53
C VAL A 224 -12.66 -8.12 5.99
N ASP A 225 -12.55 -9.19 6.78
CA ASP A 225 -12.92 -9.19 8.20
C ASP A 225 -11.79 -8.68 9.08
N PHE A 226 -10.53 -9.02 8.74
CA PHE A 226 -9.33 -8.66 9.51
C PHE A 226 -8.23 -8.17 8.60
N VAL A 227 -7.41 -7.24 9.10
CA VAL A 227 -6.19 -6.76 8.43
C VAL A 227 -5.03 -6.82 9.41
N LEU A 228 -3.99 -7.56 9.06
CA LEU A 228 -2.73 -7.64 9.78
C LEU A 228 -1.60 -7.06 8.97
N THR A 229 -0.65 -6.42 9.66
CA THR A 229 0.66 -6.11 9.09
C THR A 229 1.59 -7.31 9.16
N PHE A 230 2.71 -7.30 8.43
CA PHE A 230 3.73 -8.36 8.56
C PHE A 230 4.36 -8.34 9.95
N GLU A 231 4.49 -7.17 10.57
CA GLU A 231 4.95 -7.02 11.95
C GLU A 231 3.99 -7.72 12.93
N GLU A 232 2.67 -7.50 12.79
CA GLU A 232 1.66 -8.17 13.60
C GLU A 232 1.64 -9.69 13.38
N LEU A 233 1.82 -10.14 12.14
CA LEU A 233 1.92 -11.57 11.82
C LEU A 233 3.18 -12.19 12.42
N MET A 234 4.33 -11.49 12.38
CA MET A 234 5.56 -11.97 13.03
C MET A 234 5.36 -12.15 14.53
N GLY A 235 4.68 -11.21 15.20
CA GLY A 235 4.33 -11.35 16.61
C GLY A 235 3.45 -12.59 16.90
N LEU A 236 2.57 -12.98 15.98
CA LEU A 236 1.79 -14.22 16.10
C LEU A 236 2.66 -15.47 15.92
N PHE A 237 3.60 -15.47 14.97
CA PHE A 237 4.54 -16.57 14.79
C PHE A 237 5.44 -16.76 16.02
N GLU A 238 5.97 -15.68 16.58
CA GLU A 238 6.76 -15.71 17.81
C GLU A 238 5.94 -16.22 19.01
N ALA A 239 4.73 -15.70 19.19
CA ALA A 239 3.84 -16.13 20.29
C ALA A 239 3.41 -17.61 20.19
N LYS A 240 3.42 -18.18 18.98
CA LYS A 240 3.11 -19.59 18.72
C LYS A 240 4.35 -20.47 18.65
N GLU A 241 5.54 -19.88 18.79
CA GLU A 241 6.84 -20.56 18.69
C GLU A 241 7.02 -21.32 17.36
N VAL A 242 6.59 -20.71 16.23
CA VAL A 242 6.74 -21.29 14.90
C VAL A 242 8.20 -21.33 14.50
N ASP A 243 8.78 -22.52 14.39
CA ASP A 243 10.17 -22.69 13.93
C ASP A 243 10.23 -22.70 12.40
N PHE A 244 10.60 -21.57 11.80
CA PHE A 244 10.71 -21.41 10.34
C PHE A 244 11.75 -22.35 9.68
N ALA A 245 12.76 -22.80 10.45
CA ALA A 245 13.77 -23.69 9.91
C ALA A 245 13.21 -25.10 9.66
N SER A 246 12.35 -25.59 10.57
CA SER A 246 11.76 -26.92 10.52
C SER A 246 10.55 -27.03 9.60
N LEU A 247 10.00 -25.91 9.10
CA LEU A 247 8.84 -25.95 8.21
C LEU A 247 9.13 -26.71 6.90
N PRO A 248 8.22 -27.60 6.47
CA PRO A 248 8.34 -28.26 5.18
C PRO A 248 8.32 -27.23 4.04
N ASN A 249 9.15 -27.47 3.05
CA ASN A 249 9.21 -26.65 1.84
C ASN A 249 8.79 -27.50 0.64
N ASN A 250 7.49 -27.56 0.41
CA ASN A 250 6.92 -28.31 -0.70
C ASN A 250 6.62 -27.35 -1.87
N PRO A 251 7.39 -27.40 -2.98
CA PRO A 251 7.16 -26.49 -4.12
C PRO A 251 5.76 -26.58 -4.74
N GLU A 252 5.09 -27.75 -4.65
CA GLU A 252 3.74 -27.94 -5.18
C GLU A 252 2.68 -27.13 -4.40
N ASP A 253 2.98 -26.79 -3.15
CA ASP A 253 2.14 -25.91 -2.32
C ASP A 253 2.43 -24.41 -2.51
N ALA A 254 3.34 -24.05 -3.42
CA ALA A 254 3.63 -22.64 -3.69
C ALA A 254 2.43 -21.92 -4.33
N PHE A 255 2.45 -20.59 -4.28
CA PHE A 255 1.47 -19.78 -4.99
C PHE A 255 1.73 -19.86 -6.51
N ASP A 256 0.71 -20.20 -7.30
CA ASP A 256 0.80 -20.29 -8.76
C ASP A 256 -0.46 -19.76 -9.48
N SER A 257 -1.23 -18.92 -8.81
CA SER A 257 -2.54 -18.47 -9.31
C SER A 257 -2.53 -17.02 -9.83
N ALA A 258 -1.36 -16.35 -9.87
CA ALA A 258 -1.25 -14.97 -10.30
C ALA A 258 -0.06 -14.74 -11.24
N SER A 259 -0.18 -13.68 -12.06
CA SER A 259 0.83 -13.33 -13.03
C SER A 259 2.09 -12.67 -12.42
N ALA A 260 3.16 -12.63 -13.21
CA ALA A 260 4.36 -11.87 -12.89
C ALA A 260 4.04 -10.37 -12.74
N ASP A 261 3.19 -9.83 -13.57
CA ASP A 261 2.77 -8.42 -13.49
C ASP A 261 2.05 -8.12 -12.18
N ALA A 262 1.11 -8.98 -11.78
CA ALA A 262 0.38 -8.83 -10.53
C ALA A 262 1.29 -8.89 -9.28
N ARG A 263 2.26 -9.80 -9.25
CA ARG A 263 3.27 -9.85 -8.19
C ARG A 263 4.13 -8.59 -8.17
N GLY A 264 4.34 -7.96 -9.33
CA GLY A 264 5.05 -6.69 -9.50
C GLY A 264 4.41 -5.49 -8.80
N PHE A 265 3.13 -5.54 -8.45
CA PHE A 265 2.41 -4.45 -7.75
C PHE A 265 3.07 -4.04 -6.43
N ALA A 266 3.83 -4.92 -5.83
CA ALA A 266 4.50 -4.63 -4.56
C ALA A 266 5.62 -3.58 -4.66
N ALA A 267 6.15 -3.30 -5.85
CA ALA A 267 7.15 -2.25 -6.10
C ALA A 267 6.52 -1.04 -6.80
N SER A 268 7.09 0.14 -6.57
CA SER A 268 6.70 1.36 -7.28
C SER A 268 7.00 1.23 -8.77
N GLY A 269 6.07 1.65 -9.63
CA GLY A 269 6.10 1.48 -11.09
C GLY A 269 5.48 0.15 -11.57
N GLY A 270 5.26 -0.80 -10.65
CA GLY A 270 4.75 -2.13 -10.99
C GLY A 270 3.30 -2.14 -11.44
N VAL A 271 2.46 -1.31 -10.84
CA VAL A 271 1.03 -1.21 -11.20
C VAL A 271 0.87 -0.65 -12.61
N ALA A 272 1.49 0.50 -12.86
CA ALA A 272 1.41 1.12 -14.18
C ALA A 272 2.00 0.22 -15.27
N GLN A 273 3.10 -0.49 -14.99
CA GLN A 273 3.69 -1.43 -15.93
C GLN A 273 2.75 -2.59 -16.24
N ALA A 274 2.06 -3.12 -15.24
CA ALA A 274 1.07 -4.19 -15.43
C ALA A 274 -0.09 -3.72 -16.32
N VAL A 275 -0.64 -2.53 -16.05
CA VAL A 275 -1.71 -1.93 -16.88
C VAL A 275 -1.23 -1.72 -18.32
N VAL A 276 -0.02 -1.19 -18.52
CA VAL A 276 0.58 -1.02 -19.87
C VAL A 276 0.71 -2.36 -20.59
N ASN A 277 1.18 -3.40 -19.89
CA ASN A 277 1.33 -4.74 -20.48
C ASN A 277 -0.02 -5.34 -20.87
N ALA A 278 -1.04 -5.16 -20.04
CA ALA A 278 -2.40 -5.61 -20.33
C ALA A 278 -2.99 -4.85 -21.54
N ILE A 279 -2.85 -3.52 -21.61
CA ILE A 279 -3.30 -2.72 -22.76
C ILE A 279 -2.61 -3.17 -24.03
N LYS A 280 -1.29 -3.34 -24.02
CA LYS A 280 -0.55 -3.84 -25.19
C LYS A 280 -0.99 -5.22 -25.67
N LYS A 281 -1.48 -6.06 -24.74
CA LYS A 281 -2.02 -7.37 -25.08
C LYS A 281 -3.41 -7.28 -25.71
N MET A 282 -4.23 -6.33 -25.26
CA MET A 282 -5.59 -6.07 -25.74
C MET A 282 -5.61 -5.24 -27.04
N ASP A 283 -4.76 -4.22 -27.12
CA ASP A 283 -4.62 -3.28 -28.24
C ASP A 283 -3.11 -2.97 -28.46
N PRO A 284 -2.42 -3.72 -29.34
CA PRO A 284 -1.00 -3.57 -29.59
C PRO A 284 -0.58 -2.20 -30.12
N ASP A 285 -1.48 -1.48 -30.79
CA ASP A 285 -1.22 -0.18 -31.42
C ASP A 285 -1.40 0.99 -30.45
N ARG A 286 -1.97 0.73 -29.26
CA ARG A 286 -2.22 1.76 -28.25
C ARG A 286 -0.96 2.13 -27.50
N GLU A 287 -0.48 3.35 -27.70
CA GLU A 287 0.58 3.92 -26.87
C GLU A 287 0.04 4.42 -25.52
N VAL A 288 0.71 4.06 -24.45
CA VAL A 288 0.39 4.48 -23.07
C VAL A 288 1.59 5.23 -22.49
N LYS A 289 1.38 6.50 -22.17
CA LYS A 289 2.37 7.30 -21.43
C LYS A 289 2.14 7.16 -19.95
N VAL A 290 3.21 6.94 -19.21
CA VAL A 290 3.16 6.70 -17.76
C VAL A 290 3.94 7.75 -17.00
N MET A 291 3.42 8.13 -15.84
CA MET A 291 4.15 8.86 -14.80
C MET A 291 3.91 8.20 -13.46
N SER A 292 4.98 7.82 -12.78
CA SER A 292 4.92 7.23 -11.44
C SER A 292 5.51 8.17 -10.39
N ALA A 293 4.90 8.22 -9.21
CA ALA A 293 5.38 8.97 -8.06
C ALA A 293 5.28 8.12 -6.78
N GLN A 294 6.27 8.29 -5.91
CA GLN A 294 6.37 7.57 -4.65
C GLN A 294 6.61 8.53 -3.47
N GLY A 295 5.90 8.26 -2.37
CA GLY A 295 5.77 9.23 -1.27
C GLY A 295 4.70 10.27 -1.56
N LEU A 296 3.85 10.58 -0.57
CA LEU A 296 2.70 11.49 -0.75
C LEU A 296 3.10 12.89 -1.21
N ALA A 297 4.30 13.37 -0.84
CA ALA A 297 4.80 14.69 -1.27
C ALA A 297 5.02 14.75 -2.80
N ASP A 298 5.61 13.71 -3.39
CA ASP A 298 5.83 13.65 -4.83
C ASP A 298 4.55 13.29 -5.59
N CYS A 299 3.69 12.44 -5.01
CA CYS A 299 2.34 12.22 -5.53
C CYS A 299 1.53 13.53 -5.62
N LYS A 300 1.64 14.40 -4.60
CA LYS A 300 1.01 15.72 -4.61
C LYS A 300 1.57 16.60 -5.72
N LYS A 301 2.89 16.64 -5.93
CA LYS A 301 3.51 17.36 -7.05
C LYS A 301 3.02 16.83 -8.40
N MET A 302 2.96 15.52 -8.57
CA MET A 302 2.43 14.88 -9.78
C MET A 302 1.01 15.36 -10.07
N MET A 303 0.12 15.35 -9.07
CA MET A 303 -1.26 15.83 -9.22
C MET A 303 -1.35 17.34 -9.53
N MET A 304 -0.48 18.16 -8.95
CA MET A 304 -0.41 19.61 -9.30
C MET A 304 -0.06 19.81 -10.77
N MET A 305 0.87 19.00 -11.30
CA MET A 305 1.26 19.05 -12.70
C MET A 305 0.18 18.49 -13.63
N ALA A 306 -0.52 17.44 -13.21
CA ALA A 306 -1.66 16.87 -13.91
C ALA A 306 -2.82 17.88 -14.00
N LYS A 307 -3.15 18.57 -12.88
CA LYS A 307 -4.13 19.67 -12.86
C LYS A 307 -3.75 20.81 -13.82
N ALA A 308 -2.46 21.08 -14.01
CA ALA A 308 -1.96 22.07 -14.95
C ALA A 308 -1.92 21.56 -16.42
N GLY A 309 -2.43 20.36 -16.72
CA GLY A 309 -2.52 19.81 -18.06
C GLY A 309 -1.25 19.12 -18.57
N LYS A 310 -0.20 18.97 -17.76
CA LYS A 310 1.07 18.39 -18.21
C LYS A 310 0.96 16.91 -18.55
N TYR A 311 0.02 16.20 -17.93
CA TYR A 311 -0.12 14.75 -18.06
C TYR A 311 -1.39 14.33 -18.79
N ASN A 312 -1.88 15.14 -19.75
CA ASN A 312 -3.00 14.73 -20.58
C ASN A 312 -2.64 13.50 -21.43
N GLY A 313 -3.48 12.47 -21.41
CA GLY A 313 -3.25 11.19 -22.06
C GLY A 313 -2.36 10.21 -21.27
N TYR A 314 -2.04 10.50 -20.02
CA TYR A 314 -1.16 9.67 -19.19
C TYR A 314 -1.93 8.76 -18.23
N LEU A 315 -1.32 7.60 -17.94
CA LEU A 315 -1.60 6.81 -16.77
C LEU A 315 -0.68 7.26 -15.63
N LEU A 316 -1.25 7.63 -14.48
CA LEU A 316 -0.52 8.11 -13.31
C LEU A 316 -0.54 7.05 -12.20
N GLU A 317 0.63 6.58 -11.79
CA GLU A 317 0.76 5.73 -10.63
C GLU A 317 1.22 6.53 -9.41
N GLY A 318 0.47 6.45 -8.31
CA GLY A 318 0.87 7.03 -7.03
C GLY A 318 1.01 5.95 -5.95
N MET A 319 2.18 5.92 -5.32
CA MET A 319 2.44 5.07 -4.15
C MET A 319 2.76 5.94 -2.92
N ALA A 320 2.00 5.76 -1.83
CA ALA A 320 2.23 6.54 -0.61
C ALA A 320 3.56 6.22 0.08
N CYS A 321 4.07 5.01 -0.09
CA CYS A 321 5.34 4.55 0.48
C CYS A 321 6.47 4.70 -0.54
N PRO A 322 7.61 5.33 -0.19
CA PRO A 322 8.79 5.34 -1.05
C PRO A 322 9.32 3.92 -1.28
N GLY A 323 9.41 3.49 -2.54
CA GLY A 323 9.75 2.11 -2.93
C GLY A 323 8.54 1.21 -3.21
N GLY A 324 7.33 1.66 -2.89
CA GLY A 324 6.11 0.86 -3.02
C GLY A 324 5.76 0.06 -1.77
N CYS A 325 4.95 -0.97 -1.92
CA CYS A 325 4.45 -1.78 -0.80
C CYS A 325 5.56 -2.54 -0.04
N ILE A 326 6.67 -2.87 -0.70
CA ILE A 326 7.85 -3.49 -0.05
C ILE A 326 8.53 -2.60 1.00
N ALA A 327 8.19 -1.32 1.04
CA ALA A 327 8.63 -0.34 2.03
C ALA A 327 7.44 0.22 2.84
N GLY A 328 6.36 -0.53 2.95
CA GLY A 328 5.16 -0.14 3.70
C GLY A 328 5.38 -0.07 5.20
N ALA A 329 4.46 0.59 5.91
CA ALA A 329 4.60 0.87 7.34
C ALA A 329 4.61 -0.38 8.24
N GLY A 330 4.15 -1.52 7.76
CA GLY A 330 4.14 -2.80 8.49
C GLY A 330 5.12 -3.82 7.96
N THR A 331 6.21 -3.40 7.27
CA THR A 331 7.30 -4.27 6.80
C THR A 331 8.37 -4.45 7.85
N LEU A 332 9.08 -5.58 7.79
CA LEU A 332 10.16 -5.97 8.70
C LEU A 332 11.54 -5.90 8.03
N ALA A 333 11.58 -6.11 6.71
CA ALA A 333 12.82 -6.30 5.97
C ALA A 333 13.29 -5.02 5.26
N ASP A 334 14.57 -5.00 4.95
CA ASP A 334 15.16 -3.93 4.14
C ASP A 334 14.52 -3.84 2.75
N PRO A 335 14.03 -2.67 2.32
CA PRO A 335 13.31 -2.52 1.06
C PRO A 335 14.16 -2.87 -0.18
N ALA A 336 15.49 -2.62 -0.17
CA ALA A 336 16.33 -2.90 -1.32
C ALA A 336 16.51 -4.42 -1.52
N LYS A 337 16.70 -5.16 -0.43
CA LYS A 337 16.73 -6.62 -0.47
C LYS A 337 15.38 -7.20 -0.89
N SER A 338 14.28 -6.65 -0.38
CA SER A 338 12.93 -7.05 -0.72
C SER A 338 12.64 -6.83 -2.21
N ALA A 339 13.13 -5.73 -2.81
CA ALA A 339 12.99 -5.47 -4.25
C ALA A 339 13.71 -6.54 -5.11
N MET A 340 14.91 -6.96 -4.71
CA MET A 340 15.65 -8.02 -5.39
C MET A 340 14.91 -9.37 -5.30
N MET A 341 14.43 -9.72 -4.12
CA MET A 341 13.69 -10.97 -3.90
C MET A 341 12.32 -10.96 -4.60
N LEU A 342 11.65 -9.81 -4.64
CA LEU A 342 10.42 -9.62 -5.38
C LEU A 342 10.63 -9.85 -6.88
N THR A 343 11.73 -9.33 -7.45
CA THR A 343 12.07 -9.53 -8.85
C THR A 343 12.24 -11.02 -9.17
N LYS A 344 12.91 -11.78 -8.27
CA LYS A 344 13.03 -13.23 -8.42
C LYS A 344 11.66 -13.91 -8.37
N TYR A 345 10.86 -13.62 -7.35
CA TYR A 345 9.52 -14.18 -7.15
C TYR A 345 8.56 -13.89 -8.33
N LYS A 346 8.61 -12.65 -8.84
CA LYS A 346 7.88 -12.26 -10.04
C LYS A 346 8.26 -13.13 -11.25
N ASN A 347 9.55 -13.36 -11.47
CA ASN A 347 10.05 -14.11 -12.62
C ASN A 347 9.70 -15.62 -12.56
N GLU A 348 9.47 -16.16 -11.37
CA GLU A 348 9.05 -17.54 -11.13
C GLU A 348 7.57 -17.80 -11.49
N ALA A 349 6.76 -16.75 -11.66
CA ALA A 349 5.36 -16.90 -12.05
C ALA A 349 5.23 -17.60 -13.42
N THR A 350 4.32 -18.55 -13.52
CA THR A 350 3.99 -19.26 -14.78
C THR A 350 3.34 -18.30 -15.76
N MET A 351 2.31 -17.57 -15.33
CA MET A 351 1.66 -16.51 -16.08
C MET A 351 2.52 -15.23 -16.05
N LYS A 352 2.62 -14.54 -17.18
CA LYS A 352 3.45 -13.33 -17.29
C LYS A 352 2.63 -12.05 -17.21
N VAL A 353 1.48 -12.02 -17.85
CA VAL A 353 0.62 -10.84 -18.00
C VAL A 353 -0.72 -11.07 -17.32
N ALA A 354 -1.31 -10.04 -16.75
CA ALA A 354 -2.58 -10.10 -16.04
C ALA A 354 -3.73 -10.70 -16.86
N THR A 355 -3.72 -10.52 -18.19
CA THR A 355 -4.74 -11.08 -19.10
C THR A 355 -4.70 -12.61 -19.24
N GLU A 356 -3.70 -13.27 -18.68
CA GLU A 356 -3.59 -14.74 -18.67
C GLU A 356 -4.30 -15.34 -17.44
N THR A 357 -4.84 -14.54 -16.54
CA THR A 357 -5.54 -15.02 -15.34
C THR A 357 -6.78 -15.86 -15.69
N PRO A 358 -6.99 -17.01 -15.03
CA PRO A 358 -8.20 -17.81 -15.23
C PRO A 358 -9.46 -17.17 -14.61
N TYR A 359 -9.31 -16.09 -13.83
CA TYR A 359 -10.40 -15.46 -13.10
C TYR A 359 -11.05 -14.28 -13.84
N GLN A 360 -10.65 -13.99 -15.07
CA GLN A 360 -11.11 -12.82 -15.83
C GLN A 360 -12.65 -12.73 -15.93
N ASP A 361 -13.31 -13.85 -16.17
CA ASP A 361 -14.77 -13.91 -16.30
C ASP A 361 -15.53 -13.64 -14.99
N SER A 362 -14.82 -13.69 -13.87
CA SER A 362 -15.39 -13.39 -12.56
C SER A 362 -15.46 -11.90 -12.28
N LEU A 363 -14.73 -11.05 -13.01
CA LEU A 363 -14.56 -9.63 -12.68
C LEU A 363 -15.92 -8.88 -12.58
N ASP A 364 -16.81 -9.05 -13.56
CA ASP A 364 -18.11 -8.36 -13.56
C ASP A 364 -19.03 -8.83 -12.42
N LEU A 365 -18.86 -10.07 -11.97
CA LEU A 365 -19.62 -10.65 -10.87
C LEU A 365 -19.11 -10.18 -9.48
N LEU A 366 -17.95 -9.54 -9.43
CA LEU A 366 -17.37 -8.98 -8.20
C LEU A 366 -17.74 -7.51 -7.99
N LYS A 367 -18.30 -6.85 -9.00
CA LYS A 367 -18.77 -5.46 -8.97
C LYS A 367 -20.23 -5.43 -8.52
N TYR A 368 -20.54 -4.88 -7.33
CA TYR A 368 -21.89 -4.63 -6.80
C TYR A 368 -21.94 -3.42 -5.85
#